data_ba5595c47f2cc6bf70f95044532d9569
#
_entry.id   ba5595c47f2cc6bf70f95044532d9569
#
_cell.length_a   1.000
_cell.length_b   1.000
_cell.length_c   1.000
_cell.angle_alpha   90.00
_cell.angle_beta   90.00
_cell.angle_gamma   90.00
#
_symmetry.space_group_name_H-M   'P 1'
#
loop_
_entity.id
_entity.type
_entity.pdbx_description
1 polymer ?
#
loop_
_entity_poly.entity_id
_entity_poly.type
_entity_poly.pdbx_seq_one_letter_code
_entity_poly.pdbx_strand_id
1 'polypeptide(L)'
;EFMRWSEARYEKKFNNYSTLYEWSVKNSQEFWDAIWDFGQVRATTRGEVVLEHGELMPGARWFPEAKLNYAENLLRNPDDSEALVFWGEDKTKRRMTRRQLYDEVSLFAQALNSNGVEVGDRVAGYLPNVPEAIIAMLATASLGAIWSSASPDFGVQGALDRFAQITPKILVCTDGYFYNGKSI
;
A
#
# COMPACT_ATOMS: atom_id res chain seq x y z
N GLU A 1 3.46 -20.62 -9.68
CA GLU A 1 2.15 -20.88 -9.07
C GLU A 1 1.05 -20.21 -9.89
N PHE A 2 1.05 -18.89 -10.04
CA PHE A 2 0.06 -18.12 -10.83
C PHE A 2 -0.10 -18.65 -12.27
N MET A 3 1.01 -18.94 -12.95
CA MET A 3 0.99 -19.47 -14.32
C MET A 3 0.14 -20.75 -14.43
N ARG A 4 0.36 -21.73 -13.54
CA ARG A 4 -0.40 -23.00 -13.51
C ARG A 4 -1.88 -22.78 -13.18
N TRP A 5 -2.15 -21.86 -12.27
CA TRP A 5 -3.52 -21.49 -11.91
C TRP A 5 -4.26 -20.85 -13.10
N SER A 6 -3.59 -19.95 -13.83
CA SER A 6 -4.14 -19.31 -15.03
C SER A 6 -4.36 -20.29 -16.18
N GLU A 7 -3.43 -21.26 -16.36
CA GLU A 7 -3.58 -22.33 -17.35
C GLU A 7 -4.88 -23.13 -17.13
N ALA A 8 -5.13 -23.50 -15.88
CA ALA A 8 -6.35 -24.25 -15.53
C ALA A 8 -7.65 -23.42 -15.69
N ARG A 9 -7.59 -22.13 -15.35
CA ARG A 9 -8.77 -21.24 -15.39
C ARG A 9 -9.19 -20.84 -16.80
N TYR A 10 -8.20 -20.58 -17.68
CA TYR A 10 -8.44 -20.05 -19.02
C TYR A 10 -8.20 -21.10 -20.14
N GLU A 11 -8.00 -22.36 -19.76
CA GLU A 11 -7.75 -23.48 -20.71
C GLU A 11 -6.59 -23.18 -21.68
N LYS A 12 -5.56 -22.48 -21.18
CA LYS A 12 -4.36 -22.06 -21.94
C LYS A 12 -3.15 -22.87 -21.49
N LYS A 13 -2.08 -22.83 -22.28
CA LYS A 13 -0.76 -23.34 -21.91
C LYS A 13 0.28 -22.26 -22.06
N PHE A 14 1.08 -22.10 -21.01
CA PHE A 14 2.23 -21.20 -21.00
C PHE A 14 3.52 -22.03 -20.89
N ASN A 15 4.31 -22.08 -21.95
CA ASN A 15 5.55 -22.87 -21.96
C ASN A 15 6.65 -22.24 -21.08
N ASN A 16 6.57 -20.92 -20.86
CA ASN A 16 7.56 -20.15 -20.09
C ASN A 16 6.96 -18.79 -19.70
N TYR A 17 7.77 -17.99 -19.00
CA TYR A 17 7.40 -16.63 -18.61
C TYR A 17 7.05 -15.73 -19.80
N SER A 18 7.77 -15.83 -20.91
CA SER A 18 7.53 -14.97 -22.09
C SER A 18 6.13 -15.16 -22.66
N THR A 19 5.64 -16.40 -22.74
CA THR A 19 4.28 -16.68 -23.23
C THR A 19 3.20 -16.21 -22.27
N LEU A 20 3.44 -16.28 -20.96
CA LEU A 20 2.57 -15.67 -19.95
C LEU A 20 2.56 -14.12 -20.08
N TYR A 21 3.72 -13.52 -20.24
CA TYR A 21 3.87 -12.07 -20.44
C TYR A 21 3.13 -11.61 -21.71
N GLU A 22 3.33 -12.28 -22.84
CA GLU A 22 2.61 -11.94 -24.07
C GLU A 22 1.09 -12.01 -23.88
N TRP A 23 0.60 -13.02 -23.20
CA TRP A 23 -0.81 -13.12 -22.87
C TRP A 23 -1.27 -11.96 -21.98
N SER A 24 -0.53 -11.60 -20.96
CA SER A 24 -0.88 -10.53 -20.04
C SER A 24 -1.01 -9.15 -20.74
N VAL A 25 -0.20 -8.92 -21.76
CA VAL A 25 -0.24 -7.68 -22.55
C VAL A 25 -1.37 -7.70 -23.58
N LYS A 26 -1.51 -8.83 -24.31
CA LYS A 26 -2.53 -8.97 -25.37
C LYS A 26 -3.97 -9.11 -24.83
N ASN A 27 -4.11 -9.68 -23.63
CA ASN A 27 -5.40 -9.94 -22.99
C ASN A 27 -5.42 -9.33 -21.59
N SER A 28 -5.14 -8.03 -21.50
CA SER A 28 -4.96 -7.33 -20.23
C SER A 28 -6.19 -7.43 -19.32
N GLN A 29 -7.40 -7.45 -19.85
CA GLN A 29 -8.63 -7.64 -19.06
C GLN A 29 -8.65 -9.02 -18.38
N GLU A 30 -8.42 -10.10 -19.15
CA GLU A 30 -8.37 -11.47 -18.61
C GLU A 30 -7.25 -11.61 -17.57
N PHE A 31 -6.10 -10.99 -17.84
CA PHE A 31 -4.94 -11.03 -16.92
C PHE A 31 -5.24 -10.36 -15.58
N TRP A 32 -5.81 -9.15 -15.57
CA TRP A 32 -6.12 -8.44 -14.33
C TRP A 32 -7.31 -9.03 -13.59
N ASP A 33 -8.28 -9.63 -14.32
CA ASP A 33 -9.32 -10.47 -13.74
C ASP A 33 -8.72 -11.69 -13.03
N ALA A 34 -7.77 -12.36 -13.68
CA ALA A 34 -7.02 -13.47 -13.10
C ALA A 34 -6.21 -13.06 -11.85
N ILE A 35 -5.56 -11.90 -11.88
CA ILE A 35 -4.82 -11.36 -10.71
C ILE A 35 -5.78 -11.06 -9.55
N TRP A 36 -6.95 -10.52 -9.82
CA TRP A 36 -7.97 -10.27 -8.80
C TRP A 36 -8.38 -11.55 -8.07
N ASP A 37 -8.72 -12.58 -8.83
CA ASP A 37 -9.18 -13.86 -8.28
C ASP A 37 -8.03 -14.63 -7.59
N PHE A 38 -6.87 -14.76 -8.24
CA PHE A 38 -5.71 -15.43 -7.67
C PHE A 38 -5.19 -14.73 -6.41
N GLY A 39 -5.18 -13.39 -6.43
CA GLY A 39 -4.83 -12.56 -5.29
C GLY A 39 -5.89 -12.56 -4.20
N GLN A 40 -7.07 -13.12 -4.43
CA GLN A 40 -8.20 -13.13 -3.49
C GLN A 40 -8.51 -11.71 -2.97
N VAL A 41 -8.59 -10.74 -3.88
CA VAL A 41 -8.81 -9.33 -3.53
C VAL A 41 -10.13 -9.18 -2.79
N ARG A 42 -10.09 -8.59 -1.60
CA ARG A 42 -11.28 -8.26 -0.80
C ARG A 42 -11.85 -6.92 -1.23
N ALA A 43 -13.12 -6.90 -1.53
CA ALA A 43 -13.85 -5.70 -1.91
C ALA A 43 -15.29 -5.77 -1.40
N THR A 44 -15.87 -4.65 -1.05
CA THR A 44 -17.31 -4.53 -0.76
C THR A 44 -18.12 -4.70 -2.04
N THR A 45 -17.60 -4.20 -3.15
CA THR A 45 -18.15 -4.37 -4.48
C THR A 45 -16.99 -4.57 -5.45
N ARG A 46 -17.07 -5.58 -6.33
CA ARG A 46 -16.10 -5.76 -7.41
C ARG A 46 -16.54 -5.07 -8.70
N GLY A 47 -17.81 -5.17 -9.02
CA GLY A 47 -18.39 -4.82 -10.32
C GLY A 47 -18.16 -5.90 -11.38
N GLU A 48 -18.78 -5.72 -12.53
CA GLU A 48 -18.68 -6.66 -13.67
C GLU A 48 -17.62 -6.20 -14.68
N VAL A 49 -17.40 -4.89 -14.79
CA VAL A 49 -16.47 -4.32 -15.77
C VAL A 49 -15.05 -4.34 -15.22
N VAL A 50 -14.15 -4.99 -15.96
CA VAL A 50 -12.71 -5.06 -15.60
C VAL A 50 -11.96 -3.84 -16.12
N LEU A 51 -12.27 -3.36 -17.33
CA LEU A 51 -11.57 -2.26 -17.97
C LEU A 51 -12.51 -1.44 -18.85
N GLU A 52 -12.54 -0.13 -18.66
CA GLU A 52 -13.12 0.85 -19.57
C GLU A 52 -12.02 1.68 -20.21
N HIS A 53 -12.19 2.00 -21.48
CA HIS A 53 -11.28 2.88 -22.23
C HIS A 53 -9.81 2.46 -22.18
N GLY A 54 -9.55 1.15 -22.30
CA GLY A 54 -8.19 0.58 -22.18
C GLY A 54 -7.20 1.07 -23.23
N GLU A 55 -7.68 1.68 -24.29
CA GLU A 55 -6.89 2.31 -25.35
C GLU A 55 -6.38 3.72 -24.99
N LEU A 56 -6.91 4.34 -23.90
CA LEU A 56 -6.54 5.69 -23.50
C LEU A 56 -5.40 5.73 -22.49
N MET A 57 -4.50 6.71 -22.65
CA MET A 57 -3.42 7.01 -21.69
C MET A 57 -3.20 8.53 -21.60
N PRO A 58 -3.67 9.21 -20.58
CA PRO A 58 -4.53 8.77 -19.47
C PRO A 58 -5.99 8.55 -19.90
N GLY A 59 -6.75 7.82 -19.08
CA GLY A 59 -8.19 7.67 -19.29
C GLY A 59 -8.69 6.23 -19.09
N ALA A 60 -7.82 5.23 -19.17
CA ALA A 60 -8.17 3.85 -18.83
C ALA A 60 -8.63 3.74 -17.38
N ARG A 61 -9.74 3.02 -17.15
CA ARG A 61 -10.31 2.81 -15.82
C ARG A 61 -10.42 1.30 -15.55
N TRP A 62 -9.64 0.87 -14.56
CA TRP A 62 -9.63 -0.53 -14.10
C TRP A 62 -10.66 -0.71 -12.99
N PHE A 63 -11.49 -1.77 -13.09
CA PHE A 63 -12.53 -2.11 -12.13
C PHE A 63 -13.32 -0.87 -11.66
N PRO A 64 -13.95 -0.12 -12.56
CA PRO A 64 -14.49 1.21 -12.27
C PRO A 64 -15.56 1.24 -11.19
N GLU A 65 -16.23 0.10 -10.96
CA GLU A 65 -17.28 -0.06 -9.94
C GLU A 65 -16.73 -0.61 -8.61
N ALA A 66 -15.45 -1.00 -8.56
CA ALA A 66 -14.88 -1.64 -7.38
C ALA A 66 -14.80 -0.67 -6.19
N LYS A 67 -15.19 -1.18 -5.02
CA LYS A 67 -15.07 -0.50 -3.73
C LYS A 67 -14.29 -1.42 -2.78
N LEU A 68 -13.05 -1.04 -2.51
CA LEU A 68 -12.13 -1.81 -1.68
C LEU A 68 -11.26 -0.89 -0.85
N ASN A 69 -10.66 -1.45 0.21
CA ASN A 69 -9.68 -0.75 1.02
C ASN A 69 -8.31 -1.44 0.85
N TYR A 70 -7.28 -0.65 0.56
CA TYR A 70 -5.92 -1.13 0.36
C TYR A 70 -5.34 -1.77 1.63
N ALA A 71 -5.49 -1.10 2.78
CA ALA A 71 -4.98 -1.60 4.05
C ALA A 71 -5.68 -2.89 4.48
N GLU A 72 -7.00 -3.03 4.27
CA GLU A 72 -7.74 -4.26 4.54
C GLU A 72 -7.15 -5.45 3.78
N ASN A 73 -6.76 -5.23 2.52
CA ASN A 73 -6.16 -6.27 1.69
C ASN A 73 -4.75 -6.66 2.15
N LEU A 74 -3.94 -5.71 2.60
CA LEU A 74 -2.59 -5.99 3.11
C LEU A 74 -2.57 -6.60 4.51
N LEU A 75 -3.51 -6.22 5.36
CA LEU A 75 -3.57 -6.65 6.77
C LEU A 75 -4.41 -7.92 6.98
N ARG A 76 -4.94 -8.51 5.92
CA ARG A 76 -5.68 -9.76 6.01
C ARG A 76 -4.81 -10.89 6.58
N ASN A 77 -5.44 -11.82 7.32
CA ASN A 77 -4.81 -12.99 7.90
C ASN A 77 -3.62 -12.65 8.83
N PRO A 78 -3.86 -11.91 9.92
CA PRO A 78 -2.82 -11.61 10.89
C PRO A 78 -2.37 -12.90 11.59
N ASP A 79 -1.18 -13.37 11.28
CA ASP A 79 -0.53 -14.55 11.83
C ASP A 79 0.87 -14.20 12.37
N ASP A 80 1.61 -15.20 12.82
CA ASP A 80 2.94 -15.02 13.38
C ASP A 80 4.06 -15.04 12.33
N SER A 81 3.71 -15.11 11.03
CA SER A 81 4.70 -14.96 9.95
C SER A 81 5.25 -13.54 9.89
N GLU A 82 6.48 -13.41 9.42
CA GLU A 82 7.18 -12.14 9.32
C GLU A 82 6.53 -11.21 8.28
N ALA A 83 6.22 -9.98 8.69
CA ALA A 83 5.68 -8.93 7.85
C ALA A 83 6.69 -7.85 7.49
N LEU A 84 7.46 -7.38 8.48
CA LEU A 84 8.45 -6.33 8.29
C LEU A 84 9.79 -6.72 8.91
N VAL A 85 10.86 -6.42 8.19
CA VAL A 85 12.25 -6.50 8.67
C VAL A 85 12.87 -5.13 8.47
N PHE A 86 13.25 -4.50 9.57
CA PHE A 86 13.88 -3.19 9.57
C PHE A 86 15.33 -3.29 10.06
N TRP A 87 16.21 -2.64 9.33
CA TRP A 87 17.61 -2.45 9.70
C TRP A 87 17.96 -0.96 9.56
N GLY A 88 18.14 -0.30 10.70
CA GLY A 88 18.60 1.09 10.80
C GLY A 88 20.11 1.14 10.98
N GLU A 89 20.88 1.10 9.90
CA GLU A 89 22.34 1.24 9.83
C GLU A 89 23.11 0.36 10.86
N ASP A 90 22.77 -0.87 11.06
CA ASP A 90 23.35 -1.76 12.08
C ASP A 90 23.16 -1.30 13.55
N LYS A 91 22.54 -0.15 13.79
CA LYS A 91 22.27 0.40 15.12
C LYS A 91 20.96 -0.13 15.69
N THR A 92 19.94 -0.21 14.86
CA THR A 92 18.59 -0.65 15.26
C THR A 92 18.08 -1.72 14.31
N LYS A 93 17.60 -2.83 14.88
CA LYS A 93 16.99 -3.91 14.12
C LYS A 93 15.66 -4.26 14.73
N ARG A 94 14.60 -4.35 13.91
CA ARG A 94 13.28 -4.74 14.35
C ARG A 94 12.66 -5.71 13.35
N ARG A 95 12.01 -6.74 13.86
CA ARG A 95 11.19 -7.66 13.08
C ARG A 95 9.78 -7.60 13.62
N MET A 96 8.80 -7.58 12.74
CA MET A 96 7.39 -7.57 13.12
C MET A 96 6.67 -8.70 12.40
N THR A 97 5.83 -9.41 13.12
CA THR A 97 4.91 -10.38 12.53
C THR A 97 3.70 -9.66 11.91
N ARG A 98 2.94 -10.38 11.08
CA ARG A 98 1.67 -9.85 10.52
C ARG A 98 0.69 -9.45 11.61
N ARG A 99 0.63 -10.23 12.69
CA ARG A 99 -0.21 -9.92 13.87
C ARG A 99 0.24 -8.63 14.53
N GLN A 100 1.54 -8.49 14.82
CA GLN A 100 2.08 -7.27 15.43
C GLN A 100 1.83 -6.04 14.56
N LEU A 101 2.03 -6.15 13.24
CA LEU A 101 1.74 -5.06 12.31
C LEU A 101 0.25 -4.69 12.34
N TYR A 102 -0.64 -5.68 12.33
CA TYR A 102 -2.09 -5.45 12.43
C TYR A 102 -2.46 -4.73 13.72
N ASP A 103 -1.92 -5.16 14.86
CA ASP A 103 -2.21 -4.58 16.16
C ASP A 103 -1.73 -3.12 16.25
N GLU A 104 -0.51 -2.84 15.82
CA GLU A 104 0.06 -1.48 15.78
C GLU A 104 -0.72 -0.56 14.84
N VAL A 105 -1.10 -1.04 13.66
CA VAL A 105 -1.94 -0.30 12.71
C VAL A 105 -3.31 0.00 13.32
N SER A 106 -3.92 -0.98 14.01
CA SER A 106 -5.22 -0.80 14.67
C SER A 106 -5.16 0.26 15.75
N LEU A 107 -4.12 0.25 16.59
CA LEU A 107 -3.91 1.25 17.63
C LEU A 107 -3.74 2.65 17.04
N PHE A 108 -2.92 2.77 16.00
CA PHE A 108 -2.68 4.06 15.37
C PHE A 108 -3.92 4.57 14.62
N ALA A 109 -4.70 3.69 13.97
CA ALA A 109 -5.96 4.06 13.34
C ALA A 109 -6.97 4.61 14.37
N GLN A 110 -7.05 4.00 15.55
CA GLN A 110 -7.88 4.52 16.66
C GLN A 110 -7.41 5.91 17.11
N ALA A 111 -6.11 6.13 17.22
CA ALA A 111 -5.55 7.43 17.57
C ALA A 111 -5.88 8.49 16.51
N LEU A 112 -5.73 8.18 15.22
CA LEU A 112 -6.12 9.07 14.12
C LEU A 112 -7.60 9.41 14.16
N ASN A 113 -8.47 8.40 14.33
CA ASN A 113 -9.92 8.57 14.43
C ASN A 113 -10.30 9.44 15.65
N SER A 114 -9.68 9.23 16.80
CA SER A 114 -9.90 10.03 18.00
C SER A 114 -9.47 11.48 17.86
N ASN A 115 -8.51 11.77 16.94
CA ASN A 115 -8.12 13.11 16.54
C ASN A 115 -8.93 13.64 15.35
N GLY A 116 -10.05 13.00 15.05
CA GLY A 116 -11.04 13.45 14.09
C GLY A 116 -10.65 13.25 12.62
N VAL A 117 -9.73 12.33 12.31
CA VAL A 117 -9.39 12.00 10.91
C VAL A 117 -10.55 11.24 10.27
N GLU A 118 -11.03 11.73 9.14
CA GLU A 118 -12.15 11.20 8.38
C GLU A 118 -11.71 10.80 6.96
N VAL A 119 -12.61 10.14 6.23
CA VAL A 119 -12.39 9.78 4.82
C VAL A 119 -12.03 11.01 3.99
N GLY A 120 -10.93 10.91 3.24
CA GLY A 120 -10.43 12.00 2.39
C GLY A 120 -9.56 13.04 3.10
N ASP A 121 -9.45 13.00 4.44
CA ASP A 121 -8.46 13.81 5.16
C ASP A 121 -7.03 13.43 4.79
N ARG A 122 -6.11 14.38 4.88
CA ARG A 122 -4.68 14.16 4.60
C ARG A 122 -3.94 14.00 5.91
N VAL A 123 -3.14 12.94 5.99
CA VAL A 123 -2.17 12.70 7.05
C VAL A 123 -0.78 12.71 6.42
N ALA A 124 0.10 13.54 6.94
CA ALA A 124 1.47 13.65 6.43
C ALA A 124 2.46 12.95 7.35
N GLY A 125 3.49 12.33 6.78
CA GLY A 125 4.61 11.74 7.47
C GLY A 125 5.92 12.45 7.13
N TYR A 126 6.61 12.98 8.15
CA TYR A 126 7.95 13.53 8.03
C TYR A 126 8.89 12.68 8.88
N LEU A 127 9.28 11.55 8.31
CA LEU A 127 10.02 10.49 9.01
C LEU A 127 10.86 9.66 8.03
N PRO A 128 11.94 9.04 8.53
CA PRO A 128 12.77 8.16 7.72
C PRO A 128 12.02 6.86 7.36
N ASN A 129 12.68 5.98 6.62
CA ASN A 129 12.12 4.68 6.25
C ASN A 129 12.16 3.70 7.44
N VAL A 130 11.26 3.89 8.39
CA VAL A 130 11.09 3.09 9.62
C VAL A 130 9.76 2.34 9.61
N PRO A 131 9.58 1.29 10.42
CA PRO A 131 8.31 0.56 10.51
C PRO A 131 7.11 1.46 10.80
N GLU A 132 7.29 2.50 11.59
CA GLU A 132 6.27 3.50 11.92
C GLU A 132 5.71 4.23 10.70
N ALA A 133 6.51 4.40 9.63
CA ALA A 133 6.04 4.96 8.37
C ALA A 133 5.01 4.06 7.69
N ILE A 134 5.23 2.74 7.71
CA ILE A 134 4.32 1.74 7.16
C ILE A 134 3.05 1.64 8.03
N ILE A 135 3.21 1.63 9.35
CA ILE A 135 2.09 1.60 10.30
C ILE A 135 1.19 2.81 10.09
N ALA A 136 1.77 4.02 10.04
CA ALA A 136 0.99 5.25 9.85
C ALA A 136 0.30 5.32 8.48
N MET A 137 0.98 4.88 7.42
CA MET A 137 0.40 4.77 6.08
C MET A 137 -0.80 3.82 6.06
N LEU A 138 -0.66 2.61 6.61
CA LEU A 138 -1.73 1.62 6.61
C LEU A 138 -2.89 2.03 7.52
N ALA A 139 -2.61 2.64 8.67
CA ALA A 139 -3.64 3.17 9.56
C ALA A 139 -4.44 4.29 8.89
N THR A 140 -3.76 5.21 8.20
CA THR A 140 -4.39 6.28 7.42
C THR A 140 -5.27 5.70 6.30
N ALA A 141 -4.73 4.76 5.52
CA ALA A 141 -5.44 4.12 4.43
C ALA A 141 -6.66 3.30 4.92
N SER A 142 -6.57 2.66 6.10
CA SER A 142 -7.68 1.90 6.68
C SER A 142 -8.90 2.76 6.98
N LEU A 143 -8.70 4.04 7.30
CA LEU A 143 -9.76 5.02 7.52
C LEU A 143 -10.28 5.66 6.22
N GLY A 144 -9.73 5.29 5.06
CA GLY A 144 -10.05 5.95 3.79
C GLY A 144 -9.46 7.36 3.67
N ALA A 145 -8.51 7.71 4.54
CA ALA A 145 -7.77 8.96 4.48
C ALA A 145 -6.55 8.85 3.55
N ILE A 146 -5.94 9.97 3.23
CA ILE A 146 -4.86 10.10 2.24
C ILE A 146 -3.53 10.25 2.96
N TRP A 147 -2.58 9.34 2.69
CA TRP A 147 -1.21 9.43 3.20
C TRP A 147 -0.28 10.13 2.22
N SER A 148 0.55 11.02 2.74
CA SER A 148 1.67 11.61 2.00
C SER A 148 2.88 11.69 2.92
N SER A 149 4.07 11.31 2.43
CA SER A 149 5.28 11.34 3.26
C SER A 149 6.48 11.93 2.55
N ALA A 150 7.39 12.47 3.34
CA ALA A 150 8.68 12.97 2.90
C ALA A 150 9.77 12.55 3.87
N SER A 151 10.98 12.30 3.36
CA SER A 151 12.16 12.05 4.18
C SER A 151 12.54 13.31 4.95
N PRO A 152 13.02 13.20 6.22
CA PRO A 152 13.57 14.33 6.97
C PRO A 152 14.77 14.99 6.28
N ASP A 153 15.43 14.31 5.34
CA ASP A 153 16.57 14.85 4.56
C ASP A 153 16.22 16.04 3.69
N PHE A 154 14.94 16.25 3.38
CA PHE A 154 14.50 17.42 2.60
C PHE A 154 14.57 18.74 3.34
N GLY A 155 14.84 18.72 4.65
CA GLY A 155 14.84 19.91 5.48
C GLY A 155 13.48 20.60 5.60
N VAL A 156 13.43 21.66 6.43
CA VAL A 156 12.17 22.36 6.76
C VAL A 156 11.48 22.94 5.52
N GLN A 157 12.23 23.63 4.65
CA GLN A 157 11.64 24.25 3.45
C GLN A 157 11.07 23.18 2.49
N GLY A 158 11.79 22.09 2.27
CA GLY A 158 11.32 21.01 1.43
C GLY A 158 10.07 20.30 1.98
N ALA A 159 9.94 20.21 3.30
CA ALA A 159 8.73 19.69 3.95
C ALA A 159 7.55 20.67 3.79
N LEU A 160 7.77 21.96 4.02
CA LEU A 160 6.75 23.00 3.86
C LEU A 160 6.23 23.06 2.43
N ASP A 161 7.12 23.07 1.43
CA ASP A 161 6.74 23.12 0.02
C ASP A 161 5.85 21.95 -0.42
N ARG A 162 6.01 20.78 0.20
CA ARG A 162 5.20 19.58 -0.10
C ARG A 162 3.90 19.57 0.69
N PHE A 163 3.98 19.75 2.00
CA PHE A 163 2.83 19.55 2.86
C PHE A 163 1.86 20.74 2.86
N ALA A 164 2.34 21.95 2.57
CA ALA A 164 1.46 23.11 2.40
C ALA A 164 0.47 22.96 1.24
N GLN A 165 0.84 22.21 0.19
CA GLN A 165 -0.04 21.97 -0.95
C GLN A 165 -1.26 21.11 -0.59
N ILE A 166 -1.13 20.22 0.39
CA ILE A 166 -2.17 19.26 0.77
C ILE A 166 -2.87 19.59 2.08
N THR A 167 -2.37 20.58 2.84
CA THR A 167 -2.93 21.00 4.14
C THR A 167 -3.30 19.81 5.03
N PRO A 168 -2.31 19.03 5.50
CA PRO A 168 -2.57 17.83 6.27
C PRO A 168 -3.20 18.17 7.62
N LYS A 169 -4.15 17.34 8.06
CA LYS A 169 -4.81 17.45 9.36
C LYS A 169 -3.91 17.00 10.50
N ILE A 170 -3.12 15.97 10.24
CA ILE A 170 -2.15 15.37 11.18
C ILE A 170 -0.78 15.33 10.49
N LEU A 171 0.27 15.63 11.26
CA LEU A 171 1.65 15.42 10.88
C LEU A 171 2.29 14.42 11.86
N VAL A 172 2.80 13.32 11.31
CA VAL A 172 3.57 12.30 12.03
C VAL A 172 5.06 12.58 11.81
N CYS A 173 5.81 12.80 12.88
CA CYS A 173 7.23 13.12 12.81
C CYS A 173 8.06 12.10 13.59
N THR A 174 9.34 11.97 13.23
CA THR A 174 10.32 11.30 14.07
C THR A 174 10.90 12.28 15.09
N ASP A 175 11.29 11.76 16.25
CA ASP A 175 12.05 12.47 17.28
C ASP A 175 13.58 12.30 17.12
N GLY A 176 14.00 11.44 16.19
CA GLY A 176 15.38 11.20 15.83
C GLY A 176 15.56 9.95 14.99
N TYR A 177 16.68 9.82 14.31
CA TYR A 177 17.05 8.65 13.52
C TYR A 177 18.56 8.53 13.34
N PHE A 178 19.01 7.36 12.87
CA PHE A 178 20.43 7.17 12.53
C PHE A 178 20.64 7.45 11.04
N TYR A 179 21.63 8.25 10.74
CA TYR A 179 22.03 8.56 9.38
C TYR A 179 23.56 8.71 9.30
N ASN A 180 24.19 7.96 8.39
CA ASN A 180 25.65 7.93 8.18
C ASN A 180 26.43 7.72 9.49
N GLY A 181 25.97 6.78 10.31
CA GLY A 181 26.58 6.41 11.59
C GLY A 181 26.36 7.40 12.74
N LYS A 182 25.58 8.46 12.51
CA LYS A 182 25.27 9.49 13.52
C LYS A 182 23.81 9.43 13.94
N SER A 183 23.53 9.82 15.17
CA SER A 183 22.18 10.17 15.61
C SER A 183 21.85 11.59 15.15
N ILE A 184 20.74 11.74 14.47
CA ILE A 184 20.22 13.02 13.99
C ILE A 184 18.99 13.37 14.82
#